data_57f22a072f16d1949eed8deeb8cbd51d
#
_entry.id   57f22a072f16d1949eed8deeb8cbd51d
#
_cell.length_a   1.000
_cell.length_b   1.000
_cell.length_c   1.000
_cell.angle_alpha   90.00
_cell.angle_beta   90.00
_cell.angle_gamma   90.00
#
_symmetry.space_group_name_H-M   'P 1'
#
loop_
_entity.id
_entity.type
_entity.pdbx_description
1 polymer ?
#
loop_
_entity_poly.entity_id
_entity_poly.type
_entity_poly.pdbx_seq_one_letter_code
_entity_poly.pdbx_strand_id
1 'polypeptide(L)'
;MDYKLLVGGEWVETGEWDEVLSPYDQSLVARVAQGDGGTVDAAAKAAHAAYEKADFPQYERAAVLDRAAELVRERRDDLAETIAKEAGKPIKTATVEAERAVDTLKFSATEARKLTGETIPMAASPSGIGKIALTLRIPYGVVGAISPFNFPLNLVAHKLGPAFAAGNAVVLKPAGQTPISAIKLAEVFLDAGLPEGWLSVVPGPGSSVGNSLVENPLIRAITFTGSVPVGWGIRSKVPEKKVNLELGSNAPLIVNEDGDWETAADKANIHAFSHAGQSCISTQRILLHEAIADEFIARLVGNLDSLVVGDPLSPETDVGPLISPAETERVEGWIQEAAAQGGTVIAGGELVDDGRCLAPTLIEHPNHDSKVWCEEIFGPVATIDRFPDFETGLAMANDSKFGLQAGVFTRDIGNGLKAANTLEFGGVLINEIPTFRADQQPYGGVKDSGNTREGPAYAVLELTEERMVSFQAG
;
A
#
# COMPACT_ATOMS: atom_id res chain seq x y z
N MET A 1 11.76 24.72 2.35
CA MET A 1 11.18 24.55 3.69
C MET A 1 11.94 23.43 4.38
N ASP A 2 12.08 23.47 5.72
CA ASP A 2 12.85 22.47 6.46
C ASP A 2 11.90 21.74 7.43
N TYR A 3 11.89 20.41 7.39
CA TYR A 3 11.07 19.56 8.25
C TYR A 3 11.94 18.81 9.26
N LYS A 4 11.51 18.82 10.52
CA LYS A 4 12.19 18.14 11.63
C LYS A 4 11.66 16.73 11.83
N LEU A 5 12.34 15.93 12.66
CA LEU A 5 11.86 14.66 13.17
C LEU A 5 10.83 14.89 14.28
N LEU A 6 9.89 13.97 14.42
CA LEU A 6 9.03 13.91 15.62
C LEU A 6 9.51 12.76 16.52
N VAL A 7 9.96 13.08 17.72
CA VAL A 7 10.42 12.08 18.68
C VAL A 7 9.77 12.33 20.03
N GLY A 8 8.94 11.40 20.50
CA GLY A 8 8.29 11.47 21.80
C GLY A 8 7.34 12.66 21.99
N GLY A 9 6.86 13.29 20.92
CA GLY A 9 5.99 14.47 20.95
C GLY A 9 6.71 15.79 20.65
N GLU A 10 8.05 15.78 20.55
CA GLU A 10 8.85 16.95 20.26
C GLU A 10 9.43 16.94 18.85
N TRP A 11 9.49 18.11 18.20
CA TRP A 11 10.15 18.32 16.92
C TRP A 11 11.66 18.54 17.10
N VAL A 12 12.48 17.60 16.63
CA VAL A 12 13.92 17.51 16.88
C VAL A 12 14.72 17.70 15.60
N GLU A 13 15.87 18.34 15.70
CA GLU A 13 16.91 18.41 14.66
C GLU A 13 18.10 17.54 15.07
N THR A 14 18.66 16.81 14.10
CA THR A 14 19.80 15.91 14.33
C THR A 14 21.13 16.45 13.75
N GLY A 15 21.06 17.53 12.98
CA GLY A 15 22.21 18.08 12.25
C GLY A 15 22.43 17.47 10.87
N GLU A 16 21.91 16.28 10.60
CA GLU A 16 21.93 15.63 9.29
C GLU A 16 20.62 15.90 8.54
N TRP A 17 20.73 16.29 7.28
CA TRP A 17 19.59 16.68 6.43
C TRP A 17 19.68 15.99 5.08
N ASP A 18 18.54 15.59 4.54
CA ASP A 18 18.41 15.09 3.17
C ASP A 18 17.48 15.99 2.36
N GLU A 19 17.72 16.07 1.06
CA GLU A 19 16.92 16.87 0.13
C GLU A 19 15.83 16.00 -0.50
N VAL A 20 14.58 16.45 -0.39
CA VAL A 20 13.47 15.89 -1.12
C VAL A 20 13.32 16.67 -2.42
N LEU A 21 13.55 15.98 -3.52
CA LEU A 21 13.49 16.56 -4.86
C LEU A 21 12.19 16.17 -5.56
N SER A 22 11.65 17.06 -6.37
CA SER A 22 10.53 16.76 -7.26
C SER A 22 10.96 15.70 -8.28
N PRO A 23 10.25 14.57 -8.41
CA PRO A 23 10.55 13.58 -9.44
C PRO A 23 10.47 14.13 -10.86
N TYR A 24 9.64 15.17 -11.09
CA TYR A 24 9.39 15.72 -12.40
C TYR A 24 10.54 16.56 -12.95
N ASP A 25 11.05 17.49 -12.16
CA ASP A 25 12.03 18.48 -12.61
C ASP A 25 13.28 18.57 -11.73
N GLN A 26 13.40 17.68 -10.74
CA GLN A 26 14.51 17.64 -9.78
C GLN A 26 14.67 18.93 -8.96
N SER A 27 13.66 19.80 -8.94
CA SER A 27 13.68 20.97 -8.08
C SER A 27 13.55 20.59 -6.61
N LEU A 28 14.17 21.40 -5.74
CA LEU A 28 14.10 21.18 -4.29
C LEU A 28 12.70 21.45 -3.76
N VAL A 29 12.04 20.41 -3.22
CA VAL A 29 10.75 20.52 -2.54
C VAL A 29 10.97 20.96 -1.08
N ALA A 30 11.85 20.24 -0.36
CA ALA A 30 12.17 20.55 1.04
C ALA A 30 13.45 19.84 1.47
N ARG A 31 13.99 20.25 2.64
CA ARG A 31 14.98 19.45 3.37
C ARG A 31 14.31 18.80 4.58
N VAL A 32 14.69 17.56 4.86
CA VAL A 32 14.14 16.77 5.96
C VAL A 32 15.26 16.24 6.83
N ALA A 33 15.20 16.52 8.12
CA ALA A 33 16.17 16.02 9.07
C ALA A 33 16.20 14.48 9.08
N GLN A 34 17.37 13.89 9.22
CA GLN A 34 17.56 12.45 9.19
C GLN A 34 17.88 11.90 10.57
N GLY A 35 17.20 10.80 10.94
CA GLY A 35 17.47 10.09 12.17
C GLY A 35 18.59 9.05 12.02
N ASP A 36 18.97 8.50 13.15
CA ASP A 36 19.91 7.38 13.29
C ASP A 36 19.40 6.31 14.26
N GLY A 37 20.22 5.33 14.60
CA GLY A 37 19.86 4.28 15.57
C GLY A 37 19.57 4.81 16.98
N GLY A 38 20.25 5.88 17.38
CA GLY A 38 20.02 6.54 18.70
C GLY A 38 18.67 7.24 18.73
N THR A 39 18.30 7.89 17.61
CA THR A 39 16.98 8.52 17.45
C THR A 39 15.85 7.49 17.50
N VAL A 40 16.03 6.34 16.84
CA VAL A 40 15.06 5.22 16.90
C VAL A 40 14.92 4.69 18.33
N ASP A 41 16.04 4.53 19.05
CA ASP A 41 16.01 4.05 20.44
C ASP A 41 15.30 5.04 21.38
N ALA A 42 15.53 6.34 21.21
CA ALA A 42 14.81 7.39 21.94
C ALA A 42 13.30 7.36 21.62
N ALA A 43 12.93 7.25 20.34
CA ALA A 43 11.55 7.16 19.88
C ALA A 43 10.84 5.92 20.45
N ALA A 44 11.49 4.75 20.43
CA ALA A 44 10.94 3.51 20.96
C ALA A 44 10.76 3.56 22.48
N LYS A 45 11.69 4.18 23.22
CA LYS A 45 11.56 4.40 24.67
C LYS A 45 10.41 5.35 25.00
N ALA A 46 10.25 6.44 24.27
CA ALA A 46 9.14 7.37 24.44
C ALA A 46 7.78 6.69 24.16
N ALA A 47 7.69 5.94 23.07
CA ALA A 47 6.50 5.16 22.70
C ALA A 47 6.16 4.11 23.79
N HIS A 48 7.16 3.41 24.30
CA HIS A 48 6.96 2.41 25.36
C HIS A 48 6.49 3.08 26.65
N ALA A 49 7.09 4.19 27.05
CA ALA A 49 6.69 4.92 28.25
C ALA A 49 5.25 5.48 28.13
N ALA A 50 4.85 5.96 26.94
CA ALA A 50 3.48 6.40 26.69
C ALA A 50 2.48 5.25 26.81
N TYR A 51 2.80 4.10 26.22
CA TYR A 51 1.97 2.89 26.29
C TYR A 51 1.80 2.40 27.73
N GLU A 52 2.88 2.36 28.54
CA GLU A 52 2.85 1.90 29.94
C GLU A 52 2.02 2.78 30.87
N LYS A 53 1.81 4.06 30.54
CA LYS A 53 0.90 4.93 31.29
C LYS A 53 -0.57 4.48 31.20
N ALA A 54 -0.93 3.77 30.11
CA ALA A 54 -2.28 3.22 29.86
C ALA A 54 -3.41 4.27 29.95
N ASP A 55 -3.13 5.52 29.58
CA ASP A 55 -4.02 6.68 29.71
C ASP A 55 -4.74 7.08 28.41
N PHE A 56 -4.80 6.18 27.40
CA PHE A 56 -5.46 6.41 26.12
C PHE A 56 -6.55 5.37 25.85
N PRO A 57 -7.73 5.52 26.47
CA PRO A 57 -8.83 4.56 26.37
C PRO A 57 -9.51 4.59 25.01
N GLN A 58 -10.29 3.55 24.69
CA GLN A 58 -10.93 3.34 23.38
C GLN A 58 -11.72 4.55 22.87
N TYR A 59 -12.48 5.23 23.74
CA TYR A 59 -13.30 6.36 23.31
C TYR A 59 -12.46 7.57 22.92
N GLU A 60 -11.32 7.81 23.58
CA GLU A 60 -10.39 8.90 23.23
C GLU A 60 -9.64 8.56 21.95
N ARG A 61 -9.17 7.29 21.76
CA ARG A 61 -8.56 6.84 20.50
C ARG A 61 -9.49 7.09 19.32
N ALA A 62 -10.76 6.73 19.47
CA ALA A 62 -11.76 6.97 18.44
C ALA A 62 -11.98 8.48 18.19
N ALA A 63 -12.02 9.31 19.25
CA ALA A 63 -12.21 10.75 19.10
C ALA A 63 -11.02 11.43 18.39
N VAL A 64 -9.78 11.03 18.71
CA VAL A 64 -8.57 11.51 18.04
C VAL A 64 -8.58 11.12 16.55
N LEU A 65 -8.96 9.87 16.22
CA LEU A 65 -9.05 9.40 14.84
C LEU A 65 -10.13 10.13 14.04
N ASP A 66 -11.31 10.40 14.63
CA ASP A 66 -12.34 11.20 13.99
C ASP A 66 -11.87 12.65 13.74
N ARG A 67 -11.24 13.26 14.74
CA ARG A 67 -10.72 14.64 14.59
C ARG A 67 -9.57 14.68 13.57
N ALA A 68 -8.70 13.70 13.53
CA ALA A 68 -7.67 13.58 12.51
C ALA A 68 -8.27 13.48 11.11
N ALA A 69 -9.33 12.69 10.92
CA ALA A 69 -10.05 12.60 9.66
C ALA A 69 -10.65 13.95 9.20
N GLU A 70 -11.21 14.73 10.14
CA GLU A 70 -11.70 16.08 9.85
C GLU A 70 -10.56 17.02 9.42
N LEU A 71 -9.43 17.01 10.15
CA LEU A 71 -8.27 17.84 9.84
C LEU A 71 -7.62 17.47 8.50
N VAL A 72 -7.55 16.16 8.15
CA VAL A 72 -7.11 15.75 6.81
C VAL A 72 -8.03 16.32 5.74
N ARG A 73 -9.36 16.29 5.95
CA ARG A 73 -10.31 16.89 5.00
C ARG A 73 -10.13 18.40 4.90
N GLU A 74 -9.95 19.10 6.03
CA GLU A 74 -9.70 20.55 6.06
C GLU A 74 -8.41 20.94 5.33
N ARG A 75 -7.36 20.08 5.37
CA ARG A 75 -6.03 20.28 4.76
C ARG A 75 -5.85 19.51 3.45
N ARG A 76 -6.93 19.00 2.84
CA ARG A 76 -6.90 18.11 1.67
C ARG A 76 -6.04 18.64 0.55
N ASP A 77 -6.23 19.89 0.18
CA ASP A 77 -5.56 20.50 -0.98
C ASP A 77 -4.05 20.68 -0.74
N ASP A 78 -3.65 21.09 0.47
CA ASP A 78 -2.23 21.17 0.87
C ASP A 78 -1.57 19.79 0.91
N LEU A 79 -2.27 18.77 1.41
CA LEU A 79 -1.77 17.40 1.42
C LEU A 79 -1.65 16.84 0.00
N ALA A 80 -2.64 17.08 -0.87
CA ALA A 80 -2.61 16.66 -2.26
C ALA A 80 -1.45 17.32 -3.04
N GLU A 81 -1.24 18.62 -2.85
CA GLU A 81 -0.12 19.36 -3.47
C GLU A 81 1.23 18.81 -2.97
N THR A 82 1.33 18.46 -1.69
CA THR A 82 2.52 17.84 -1.10
C THR A 82 2.82 16.49 -1.75
N ILE A 83 1.81 15.62 -1.87
CA ILE A 83 1.93 14.32 -2.54
C ILE A 83 2.39 14.50 -3.99
N ALA A 84 1.77 15.46 -4.72
CA ALA A 84 2.13 15.71 -6.12
C ALA A 84 3.59 16.15 -6.26
N LYS A 85 4.07 17.00 -5.36
CA LYS A 85 5.46 17.53 -5.37
C LYS A 85 6.49 16.46 -5.01
N GLU A 86 6.28 15.69 -3.94
CA GLU A 86 7.29 14.75 -3.47
C GLU A 86 7.25 13.38 -4.16
N ALA A 87 6.05 12.93 -4.63
CA ALA A 87 5.88 11.62 -5.27
C ALA A 87 5.73 11.69 -6.81
N GLY A 88 5.62 12.89 -7.39
CA GLY A 88 5.34 13.03 -8.83
C GLY A 88 3.94 12.53 -9.23
N LYS A 89 3.05 12.35 -8.27
CA LYS A 89 1.69 11.86 -8.51
C LYS A 89 0.81 12.97 -9.09
N PRO A 90 0.07 12.75 -10.20
CA PRO A 90 -0.84 13.75 -10.73
C PRO A 90 -1.79 14.29 -9.67
N ILE A 91 -1.95 15.61 -9.60
CA ILE A 91 -2.71 16.31 -8.55
C ILE A 91 -4.14 15.78 -8.39
N LYS A 92 -4.80 15.38 -9.48
CA LYS A 92 -6.13 14.79 -9.43
C LYS A 92 -6.16 13.45 -8.66
N THR A 93 -5.14 12.59 -8.84
CA THR A 93 -5.03 11.32 -8.12
C THR A 93 -4.45 11.50 -6.72
N ALA A 94 -3.61 12.51 -6.49
CA ALA A 94 -3.16 12.91 -5.16
C ALA A 94 -4.32 13.43 -4.29
N THR A 95 -5.27 14.17 -4.88
CA THR A 95 -6.50 14.62 -4.20
C THR A 95 -7.35 13.42 -3.77
N VAL A 96 -7.53 12.43 -4.65
CA VAL A 96 -8.24 11.19 -4.30
C VAL A 96 -7.53 10.44 -3.18
N GLU A 97 -6.19 10.40 -3.16
CA GLU A 97 -5.44 9.78 -2.06
C GLU A 97 -5.71 10.48 -0.71
N ALA A 98 -5.73 11.81 -0.69
CA ALA A 98 -6.03 12.58 0.53
C ALA A 98 -7.47 12.33 1.02
N GLU A 99 -8.45 12.22 0.10
CA GLU A 99 -9.83 11.87 0.44
C GLU A 99 -9.94 10.44 1.01
N ARG A 100 -9.23 9.49 0.42
CA ARG A 100 -9.16 8.12 0.93
C ARG A 100 -8.55 8.02 2.33
N ALA A 101 -7.54 8.83 2.64
CA ALA A 101 -6.98 8.89 3.99
C ALA A 101 -8.02 9.32 5.04
N VAL A 102 -8.96 10.21 4.69
CA VAL A 102 -10.10 10.55 5.55
C VAL A 102 -10.93 9.31 5.88
N ASP A 103 -11.27 8.51 4.87
CA ASP A 103 -12.08 7.31 5.06
C ASP A 103 -11.34 6.23 5.87
N THR A 104 -10.05 6.03 5.60
CA THR A 104 -9.18 5.14 6.39
C THR A 104 -9.20 5.48 7.88
N LEU A 105 -9.07 6.77 8.22
CA LEU A 105 -9.10 7.23 9.61
C LEU A 105 -10.48 7.07 10.25
N LYS A 106 -11.58 7.36 9.52
CA LYS A 106 -12.96 7.16 10.01
C LYS A 106 -13.28 5.69 10.26
N PHE A 107 -12.88 4.79 9.34
CA PHE A 107 -13.04 3.35 9.57
C PHE A 107 -12.20 2.91 10.78
N SER A 108 -10.99 3.43 10.95
CA SER A 108 -10.17 3.14 12.12
C SER A 108 -10.83 3.62 13.42
N ALA A 109 -11.45 4.82 13.44
CA ALA A 109 -12.21 5.33 14.58
C ALA A 109 -13.41 4.42 14.92
N THR A 110 -14.07 3.89 13.89
CA THR A 110 -15.16 2.91 14.06
C THR A 110 -14.65 1.63 14.71
N GLU A 111 -13.53 1.10 14.26
CA GLU A 111 -12.94 -0.12 14.81
C GLU A 111 -12.40 0.10 16.24
N ALA A 112 -11.87 1.29 16.56
CA ALA A 112 -11.50 1.61 17.94
C ALA A 112 -12.69 1.47 18.91
N ARG A 113 -13.91 1.85 18.48
CA ARG A 113 -15.15 1.71 19.28
C ARG A 113 -15.65 0.29 19.38
N LYS A 114 -15.40 -0.55 18.37
CA LYS A 114 -15.94 -1.91 18.24
C LYS A 114 -15.00 -3.00 18.76
N LEU A 115 -13.72 -2.69 18.95
CA LEU A 115 -12.71 -3.67 19.33
C LEU A 115 -13.06 -4.34 20.64
N THR A 116 -13.37 -5.63 20.56
CA THR A 116 -13.77 -6.47 21.69
C THR A 116 -13.23 -7.90 21.50
N GLY A 117 -13.27 -8.69 22.56
CA GLY A 117 -13.06 -10.14 22.48
C GLY A 117 -14.38 -10.91 22.35
N GLU A 118 -14.29 -12.20 22.49
CA GLU A 118 -15.39 -13.16 22.34
C GLU A 118 -15.69 -13.86 23.65
N THR A 119 -16.95 -14.29 23.83
CA THR A 119 -17.34 -15.19 24.91
C THR A 119 -17.17 -16.63 24.44
N ILE A 120 -16.44 -17.44 25.21
CA ILE A 120 -16.14 -18.84 24.86
C ILE A 120 -17.22 -19.75 25.49
N PRO A 121 -17.88 -20.62 24.70
CA PRO A 121 -18.92 -21.53 25.23
C PRO A 121 -18.31 -22.70 26.01
N MET A 122 -17.82 -22.47 27.22
CA MET A 122 -17.10 -23.44 28.03
C MET A 122 -17.90 -24.72 28.29
N ALA A 123 -19.22 -24.60 28.50
CA ALA A 123 -20.10 -25.77 28.73
C ALA A 123 -20.30 -26.68 27.49
N ALA A 124 -19.67 -26.36 26.33
CA ALA A 124 -19.67 -27.25 25.17
C ALA A 124 -18.88 -28.55 25.40
N SER A 125 -18.11 -28.65 26.49
CA SER A 125 -17.45 -29.88 26.90
C SER A 125 -17.56 -30.12 28.43
N PRO A 126 -17.48 -31.38 28.91
CA PRO A 126 -17.59 -31.68 30.34
C PRO A 126 -16.50 -31.00 31.20
N SER A 127 -15.29 -30.79 30.68
CA SER A 127 -14.18 -30.14 31.38
C SER A 127 -14.40 -28.62 31.56
N GLY A 128 -15.30 -28.04 30.81
CA GLY A 128 -15.65 -26.62 30.88
C GLY A 128 -16.84 -26.30 31.80
N ILE A 129 -17.51 -27.30 32.35
CA ILE A 129 -18.64 -27.08 33.29
C ILE A 129 -18.15 -26.29 34.50
N GLY A 130 -18.93 -25.29 34.91
CA GLY A 130 -18.60 -24.39 36.02
C GLY A 130 -17.54 -23.34 35.71
N LYS A 131 -17.19 -23.16 34.44
CA LYS A 131 -16.26 -22.10 33.99
C LYS A 131 -16.94 -21.08 33.10
N ILE A 132 -16.52 -19.83 33.23
CA ILE A 132 -16.84 -18.73 32.31
C ILE A 132 -15.52 -18.30 31.67
N ALA A 133 -15.47 -18.19 30.36
CA ALA A 133 -14.29 -17.71 29.68
C ALA A 133 -14.64 -16.68 28.60
N LEU A 134 -13.72 -15.74 28.41
CA LEU A 134 -13.77 -14.71 27.35
C LEU A 134 -12.37 -14.50 26.80
N THR A 135 -12.28 -13.92 25.65
CA THR A 135 -11.00 -13.40 25.11
C THR A 135 -10.93 -11.89 25.26
N LEU A 136 -9.71 -11.38 25.31
CA LEU A 136 -9.40 -9.94 25.26
C LEU A 136 -8.48 -9.69 24.09
N ARG A 137 -8.62 -8.55 23.43
CA ARG A 137 -7.66 -8.06 22.44
C ARG A 137 -6.64 -7.16 23.14
N ILE A 138 -5.41 -7.60 23.20
CA ILE A 138 -4.31 -6.91 23.90
C ILE A 138 -3.39 -6.29 22.84
N PRO A 139 -3.13 -4.97 22.88
CA PRO A 139 -2.17 -4.33 21.99
C PRO A 139 -0.76 -4.94 22.13
N TYR A 140 0.03 -4.95 21.06
CA TYR A 140 1.46 -5.31 21.15
C TYR A 140 2.28 -4.32 21.96
N GLY A 141 1.81 -3.07 22.11
CA GLY A 141 2.46 -2.00 22.86
C GLY A 141 3.11 -1.00 21.93
N VAL A 142 4.30 -1.30 21.40
CA VAL A 142 4.97 -0.44 20.41
C VAL A 142 5.04 -1.14 19.08
N VAL A 143 4.55 -0.46 18.03
CA VAL A 143 4.56 -0.90 16.64
C VAL A 143 5.58 -0.08 15.84
N GLY A 144 6.46 -0.76 15.13
CA GLY A 144 7.31 -0.17 14.10
C GLY A 144 6.58 -0.15 12.76
N ALA A 145 6.35 1.03 12.21
CA ALA A 145 5.71 1.20 10.91
C ALA A 145 6.73 1.66 9.86
N ILE A 146 6.76 1.01 8.71
CA ILE A 146 7.61 1.39 7.57
C ILE A 146 6.72 1.53 6.34
N SER A 147 6.65 2.73 5.76
CA SER A 147 5.77 3.04 4.64
C SER A 147 6.52 3.18 3.31
N PRO A 148 5.86 2.90 2.17
CA PRO A 148 6.41 3.09 0.84
C PRO A 148 6.22 4.53 0.35
N PHE A 149 6.76 4.83 -0.83
CA PHE A 149 6.73 6.17 -1.42
C PHE A 149 5.46 6.47 -2.24
N ASN A 150 4.79 5.45 -2.77
CA ASN A 150 3.79 5.62 -3.84
C ASN A 150 2.40 6.12 -3.38
N PHE A 151 2.04 5.87 -2.13
CA PHE A 151 0.87 6.44 -1.45
C PHE A 151 1.30 6.97 -0.07
N PRO A 152 2.08 8.08 -0.04
CA PRO A 152 2.80 8.51 1.14
C PRO A 152 1.90 9.03 2.27
N LEU A 153 0.65 9.34 1.99
CA LEU A 153 -0.35 9.76 2.97
C LEU A 153 -1.25 8.57 3.38
N ASN A 154 -1.92 7.93 2.41
CA ASN A 154 -2.95 6.94 2.74
C ASN A 154 -2.37 5.63 3.27
N LEU A 155 -1.20 5.16 2.77
CA LEU A 155 -0.58 3.96 3.34
C LEU A 155 0.04 4.23 4.72
N VAL A 156 0.40 5.46 5.04
CA VAL A 156 0.72 5.85 6.42
C VAL A 156 -0.54 5.84 7.28
N ALA A 157 -1.66 6.38 6.79
CA ALA A 157 -2.94 6.33 7.51
C ALA A 157 -3.40 4.88 7.78
N HIS A 158 -3.22 3.95 6.83
CA HIS A 158 -3.50 2.51 7.00
C HIS A 158 -2.63 1.83 8.07
N LYS A 159 -1.47 2.41 8.41
CA LYS A 159 -0.60 1.90 9.49
C LYS A 159 -0.93 2.57 10.83
N LEU A 160 -1.03 3.90 10.84
CA LEU A 160 -1.25 4.67 12.08
C LEU A 160 -2.67 4.51 12.62
N GLY A 161 -3.68 4.62 11.74
CA GLY A 161 -5.08 4.55 12.12
C GLY A 161 -5.43 3.26 12.88
N PRO A 162 -5.23 2.08 12.29
CA PRO A 162 -5.49 0.81 12.97
C PRO A 162 -4.58 0.57 14.19
N ALA A 163 -3.32 1.05 14.18
CA ALA A 163 -2.43 0.90 15.32
C ALA A 163 -2.94 1.67 16.55
N PHE A 164 -3.37 2.93 16.35
CA PHE A 164 -3.98 3.72 17.43
C PHE A 164 -5.35 3.16 17.83
N ALA A 165 -6.17 2.73 16.87
CA ALA A 165 -7.44 2.06 17.16
C ALA A 165 -7.26 0.83 18.05
N ALA A 166 -6.25 0.02 17.78
CA ALA A 166 -5.86 -1.14 18.58
C ALA A 166 -5.28 -0.77 19.95
N GLY A 167 -4.74 0.46 20.13
CA GLY A 167 -4.10 0.91 21.38
C GLY A 167 -2.60 0.71 21.40
N ASN A 168 -1.93 0.75 20.24
CA ASN A 168 -0.46 0.72 20.14
C ASN A 168 0.10 2.12 19.93
N ALA A 169 1.23 2.41 20.57
CA ALA A 169 2.09 3.52 20.22
C ALA A 169 2.94 3.16 18.98
N VAL A 170 3.32 4.16 18.17
CA VAL A 170 3.95 3.91 16.86
C VAL A 170 5.25 4.68 16.69
N VAL A 171 6.28 4.00 16.19
CA VAL A 171 7.48 4.60 15.61
C VAL A 171 7.40 4.40 14.10
N LEU A 172 7.22 5.49 13.36
CA LEU A 172 7.07 5.50 11.91
C LEU A 172 8.38 5.86 11.21
N LYS A 173 8.81 5.03 10.26
CA LYS A 173 9.83 5.36 9.27
C LYS A 173 9.16 5.54 7.91
N PRO A 174 8.99 6.77 7.42
CA PRO A 174 8.49 7.01 6.06
C PRO A 174 9.54 6.64 5.00
N ALA A 175 9.10 6.51 3.74
CA ALA A 175 10.02 6.42 2.62
C ALA A 175 10.90 7.68 2.52
N GLY A 176 12.17 7.51 2.14
CA GLY A 176 13.12 8.63 2.04
C GLY A 176 12.72 9.63 0.95
N GLN A 177 12.16 9.15 -0.16
CA GLN A 177 11.73 10.00 -1.26
C GLN A 177 10.48 10.84 -0.94
N THR A 178 9.59 10.37 -0.03
CA THR A 178 8.31 11.01 0.23
C THR A 178 7.99 11.09 1.73
N PRO A 179 8.83 11.73 2.53
CA PRO A 179 8.64 11.80 3.97
C PRO A 179 7.69 12.93 4.41
N ILE A 180 7.44 13.93 3.55
CA ILE A 180 6.75 15.17 3.93
C ILE A 180 5.26 14.89 4.24
N SER A 181 4.58 14.09 3.41
CA SER A 181 3.18 13.70 3.66
C SER A 181 3.01 13.01 5.01
N ALA A 182 3.94 12.11 5.37
CA ALA A 182 3.92 11.43 6.67
C ALA A 182 4.16 12.40 7.85
N ILE A 183 5.05 13.37 7.69
CA ILE A 183 5.32 14.42 8.71
C ILE A 183 4.08 15.30 8.88
N LYS A 184 3.46 15.75 7.78
CA LYS A 184 2.21 16.52 7.83
C LYS A 184 1.06 15.72 8.46
N LEU A 185 0.97 14.41 8.21
CA LEU A 185 -0.02 13.58 8.89
C LEU A 185 0.27 13.46 10.40
N ALA A 186 1.54 13.44 10.79
CA ALA A 186 1.89 13.51 12.23
C ALA A 186 1.45 14.83 12.86
N GLU A 187 1.64 15.98 12.20
CA GLU A 187 1.10 17.28 12.63
C GLU A 187 -0.43 17.21 12.80
N VAL A 188 -1.14 16.59 11.86
CA VAL A 188 -2.59 16.36 11.96
C VAL A 188 -2.95 15.57 13.22
N PHE A 189 -2.22 14.50 13.54
CA PHE A 189 -2.50 13.72 14.75
C PHE A 189 -2.23 14.51 16.04
N LEU A 190 -1.16 15.31 16.09
CA LEU A 190 -0.88 16.18 17.24
C LEU A 190 -1.98 17.22 17.43
N ASP A 191 -2.42 17.87 16.34
CA ASP A 191 -3.52 18.83 16.34
C ASP A 191 -4.88 18.18 16.67
N ALA A 192 -5.03 16.88 16.39
CA ALA A 192 -6.19 16.09 16.78
C ALA A 192 -6.20 15.71 18.27
N GLY A 193 -5.13 16.00 19.00
CA GLY A 193 -5.00 15.71 20.41
C GLY A 193 -4.44 14.31 20.73
N LEU A 194 -3.66 13.73 19.81
CA LEU A 194 -2.93 12.49 20.13
C LEU A 194 -2.01 12.74 21.33
N PRO A 195 -2.06 11.90 22.38
CA PRO A 195 -1.22 12.11 23.57
C PRO A 195 0.28 12.04 23.25
N GLU A 196 1.07 12.78 24.01
CA GLU A 196 2.52 12.83 23.86
C GLU A 196 3.17 11.45 23.94
N GLY A 197 4.12 11.17 23.07
CA GLY A 197 4.84 9.91 23.01
C GLY A 197 4.15 8.80 22.19
N TRP A 198 2.87 8.94 21.85
CA TRP A 198 2.15 7.90 21.07
C TRP A 198 2.59 7.79 19.61
N LEU A 199 3.19 8.84 19.05
CA LEU A 199 3.74 8.86 17.70
C LEU A 199 5.15 9.45 17.70
N SER A 200 6.05 8.76 17.02
CA SER A 200 7.34 9.29 16.56
C SER A 200 7.48 9.07 15.06
N VAL A 201 8.06 10.04 14.34
CA VAL A 201 8.34 9.96 12.91
C VAL A 201 9.83 10.18 12.70
N VAL A 202 10.52 9.14 12.24
CA VAL A 202 11.98 9.10 12.11
C VAL A 202 12.36 8.80 10.65
N PRO A 203 12.40 9.81 9.76
CA PRO A 203 13.01 9.68 8.44
C PRO A 203 14.47 9.27 8.55
N GLY A 204 14.94 8.52 7.56
CA GLY A 204 16.33 8.08 7.51
C GLY A 204 16.55 6.85 6.63
N PRO A 205 17.81 6.48 6.34
CA PRO A 205 18.14 5.36 5.49
C PRO A 205 17.59 4.02 6.02
N GLY A 206 17.16 3.13 5.11
CA GLY A 206 16.72 1.78 5.47
C GLY A 206 17.81 0.95 6.15
N SER A 207 19.05 1.15 5.75
CA SER A 207 20.24 0.43 6.27
C SER A 207 20.60 0.80 7.72
N SER A 208 20.21 1.97 8.20
CA SER A 208 20.44 2.42 9.58
C SER A 208 19.12 2.51 10.36
N VAL A 209 18.28 3.51 10.09
CA VAL A 209 17.00 3.72 10.80
C VAL A 209 16.05 2.54 10.64
N GLY A 210 15.91 1.99 9.41
CA GLY A 210 15.08 0.82 9.16
C GLY A 210 15.52 -0.40 9.96
N ASN A 211 16.81 -0.73 9.91
CA ASN A 211 17.36 -1.85 10.66
C ASN A 211 17.24 -1.66 12.17
N SER A 212 17.57 -0.46 12.68
CA SER A 212 17.44 -0.15 14.11
C SER A 212 15.99 -0.26 14.59
N LEU A 213 15.01 0.17 13.78
CA LEU A 213 13.59 0.01 14.09
C LEU A 213 13.18 -1.46 14.15
N VAL A 214 13.59 -2.26 13.15
CA VAL A 214 13.27 -3.69 13.08
C VAL A 214 13.85 -4.46 14.27
N GLU A 215 15.07 -4.17 14.66
CA GLU A 215 15.81 -4.90 15.71
C GLU A 215 15.52 -4.38 17.13
N ASN A 216 14.94 -3.19 17.29
CA ASN A 216 14.73 -2.62 18.62
C ASN A 216 13.85 -3.52 19.52
N PRO A 217 14.28 -3.92 20.70
CA PRO A 217 13.56 -4.89 21.55
C PRO A 217 12.24 -4.36 22.12
N LEU A 218 12.04 -3.05 22.19
CA LEU A 218 10.79 -2.44 22.65
C LEU A 218 9.70 -2.48 21.58
N ILE A 219 10.07 -2.60 20.30
CA ILE A 219 9.14 -2.73 19.17
C ILE A 219 8.77 -4.20 19.01
N ARG A 220 7.52 -4.56 19.31
CA ARG A 220 7.05 -5.95 19.35
C ARG A 220 6.35 -6.40 18.08
N ALA A 221 5.82 -5.46 17.31
CA ALA A 221 5.19 -5.72 16.02
C ALA A 221 5.69 -4.75 14.95
N ILE A 222 5.76 -5.22 13.72
CA ILE A 222 6.21 -4.42 12.56
C ILE A 222 5.12 -4.48 11.50
N THR A 223 4.77 -3.34 10.95
CA THR A 223 3.96 -3.22 9.72
C THR A 223 4.81 -2.61 8.63
N PHE A 224 5.04 -3.38 7.59
CA PHE A 224 5.90 -3.01 6.45
C PHE A 224 5.10 -3.06 5.15
N THR A 225 5.23 -2.02 4.33
CA THR A 225 4.81 -2.02 2.94
C THR A 225 5.99 -1.60 2.07
N GLY A 226 6.31 -2.40 1.05
CA GLY A 226 7.43 -2.16 0.15
C GLY A 226 7.81 -3.38 -0.68
N SER A 227 9.06 -3.48 -1.11
CA SER A 227 9.52 -4.55 -1.99
C SER A 227 9.59 -5.93 -1.32
N VAL A 228 9.34 -6.96 -2.10
CA VAL A 228 9.34 -8.38 -1.67
C VAL A 228 10.63 -8.79 -0.98
N PRO A 229 11.85 -8.52 -1.54
CA PRO A 229 13.10 -8.94 -0.89
C PRO A 229 13.31 -8.29 0.49
N VAL A 230 12.94 -7.01 0.62
CA VAL A 230 13.09 -6.28 1.90
C VAL A 230 12.10 -6.82 2.94
N GLY A 231 10.82 -7.01 2.56
CA GLY A 231 9.80 -7.50 3.50
C GLY A 231 10.12 -8.88 4.08
N TRP A 232 10.43 -9.85 3.22
CA TRP A 232 10.80 -11.19 3.68
C TRP A 232 12.15 -11.20 4.39
N GLY A 233 13.08 -10.30 4.02
CA GLY A 233 14.32 -10.07 4.76
C GLY A 233 14.07 -9.59 6.20
N ILE A 234 13.16 -8.65 6.40
CA ILE A 234 12.72 -8.19 7.74
C ILE A 234 12.17 -9.35 8.54
N ARG A 235 11.22 -10.12 7.99
CA ARG A 235 10.62 -11.27 8.69
C ARG A 235 11.66 -12.32 9.09
N SER A 236 12.62 -12.59 8.20
CA SER A 236 13.69 -13.57 8.47
C SER A 236 14.63 -13.10 9.57
N LYS A 237 14.83 -11.78 9.72
CA LYS A 237 15.74 -11.17 10.68
C LYS A 237 15.17 -11.18 12.11
N VAL A 238 13.85 -11.07 12.27
CA VAL A 238 13.17 -10.98 13.57
C VAL A 238 11.97 -11.95 13.63
N PRO A 239 12.22 -13.26 13.53
CA PRO A 239 11.16 -14.28 13.44
C PRO A 239 10.25 -14.35 14.67
N GLU A 240 10.72 -13.87 15.83
CA GLU A 240 9.98 -13.82 17.09
C GLU A 240 8.99 -12.66 17.17
N LYS A 241 9.10 -11.64 16.29
CA LYS A 241 8.17 -10.52 16.25
C LYS A 241 6.97 -10.79 15.34
N LYS A 242 5.87 -10.15 15.61
CA LYS A 242 4.77 -10.07 14.63
C LYS A 242 5.24 -9.16 13.49
N VAL A 243 5.28 -9.69 12.27
CA VAL A 243 5.67 -8.95 11.06
C VAL A 243 4.56 -9.04 10.04
N ASN A 244 3.88 -7.93 9.81
CA ASN A 244 2.83 -7.76 8.83
C ASN A 244 3.44 -7.19 7.54
N LEU A 245 3.29 -7.90 6.43
CA LEU A 245 3.92 -7.60 5.15
C LEU A 245 2.86 -7.37 4.08
N GLU A 246 2.91 -6.18 3.46
CA GLU A 246 2.21 -5.81 2.23
C GLU A 246 3.26 -5.53 1.17
N LEU A 247 3.33 -6.38 0.14
CA LEU A 247 4.43 -6.39 -0.81
C LEU A 247 3.94 -6.26 -2.25
N GLY A 248 4.87 -6.33 -3.19
CA GLY A 248 4.62 -6.13 -4.61
C GLY A 248 3.78 -7.21 -5.29
N SER A 249 3.40 -6.93 -6.53
CA SER A 249 2.61 -7.83 -7.38
C SER A 249 2.85 -7.56 -8.88
N ASN A 250 2.35 -8.45 -9.73
CA ASN A 250 2.18 -8.25 -11.17
C ASN A 250 0.72 -8.54 -11.57
N ALA A 251 -0.19 -7.79 -11.00
CA ALA A 251 -1.63 -8.04 -10.99
C ALA A 251 -2.22 -8.35 -12.37
N PRO A 252 -2.91 -9.50 -12.55
CA PRO A 252 -3.55 -9.86 -13.80
C PRO A 252 -4.97 -9.31 -13.92
N LEU A 253 -5.32 -8.91 -15.14
CA LEU A 253 -6.68 -8.67 -15.61
C LEU A 253 -7.04 -9.76 -16.61
N ILE A 254 -8.02 -10.60 -16.33
CA ILE A 254 -8.50 -11.67 -17.18
C ILE A 254 -9.81 -11.22 -17.82
N VAL A 255 -9.89 -11.18 -19.15
CA VAL A 255 -11.11 -10.82 -19.86
C VAL A 255 -11.55 -12.01 -20.73
N ASN A 256 -12.64 -12.67 -20.28
CA ASN A 256 -13.21 -13.80 -21.01
C ASN A 256 -14.07 -13.34 -22.20
N GLU A 257 -14.35 -14.24 -23.16
CA GLU A 257 -15.12 -13.91 -24.37
C GLU A 257 -16.52 -13.33 -24.09
N ASP A 258 -17.16 -13.75 -23.00
CA ASP A 258 -18.47 -13.29 -22.57
C ASP A 258 -18.42 -12.03 -21.69
N GLY A 259 -17.22 -11.55 -21.31
CA GLY A 259 -17.02 -10.39 -20.45
C GLY A 259 -17.39 -9.08 -21.14
N ASP A 260 -17.62 -8.04 -20.35
CA ASP A 260 -17.75 -6.66 -20.83
C ASP A 260 -16.34 -6.11 -21.14
N TRP A 261 -15.81 -6.54 -22.28
CA TRP A 261 -14.45 -6.21 -22.69
C TRP A 261 -14.26 -4.73 -22.99
N GLU A 262 -15.32 -4.02 -23.43
CA GLU A 262 -15.26 -2.58 -23.70
C GLU A 262 -15.01 -1.80 -22.41
N THR A 263 -15.81 -2.07 -21.37
CA THR A 263 -15.60 -1.51 -20.01
C THR A 263 -14.25 -1.91 -19.44
N ALA A 264 -13.81 -3.15 -19.65
CA ALA A 264 -12.51 -3.62 -19.17
C ALA A 264 -11.35 -2.86 -19.83
N ALA A 265 -11.41 -2.61 -21.16
CA ALA A 265 -10.40 -1.83 -21.88
C ALA A 265 -10.35 -0.38 -21.42
N ASP A 266 -11.51 0.27 -21.24
CA ASP A 266 -11.59 1.67 -20.80
C ASP A 266 -11.03 1.83 -19.38
N LYS A 267 -11.36 0.92 -18.45
CA LYS A 267 -10.80 0.91 -17.09
C LYS A 267 -9.30 0.61 -17.11
N ALA A 268 -8.85 -0.36 -17.88
CA ALA A 268 -7.43 -0.71 -18.00
C ALA A 268 -6.61 0.48 -18.49
N ASN A 269 -7.10 1.25 -19.47
CA ASN A 269 -6.43 2.44 -20.01
C ASN A 269 -6.07 3.46 -18.91
N ILE A 270 -6.98 3.71 -17.98
CA ILE A 270 -6.76 4.69 -16.91
C ILE A 270 -5.89 4.10 -15.80
N HIS A 271 -6.18 2.87 -15.39
CA HIS A 271 -5.68 2.32 -14.13
C HIS A 271 -4.38 1.51 -14.26
N ALA A 272 -4.00 1.07 -15.46
CA ALA A 272 -2.68 0.50 -15.69
C ALA A 272 -1.58 1.56 -15.62
N PHE A 273 -1.92 2.83 -15.96
CA PHE A 273 -0.95 3.90 -16.09
C PHE A 273 -1.08 5.00 -15.02
N SER A 274 -2.15 4.98 -14.21
CA SER A 274 -2.31 5.93 -13.10
C SER A 274 -1.09 5.94 -12.20
N HIS A 275 -0.63 7.13 -11.81
CA HIS A 275 0.61 7.33 -11.05
C HIS A 275 1.82 6.63 -11.71
N ALA A 276 1.89 6.64 -13.05
CA ALA A 276 2.92 5.96 -13.84
C ALA A 276 3.06 4.46 -13.49
N GLY A 277 1.95 3.76 -13.20
CA GLY A 277 1.96 2.34 -12.86
C GLY A 277 2.60 2.00 -11.50
N GLN A 278 2.94 2.98 -10.67
CA GLN A 278 3.61 2.80 -9.38
C GLN A 278 2.62 2.41 -8.27
N SER A 279 1.87 1.34 -8.51
CA SER A 279 0.93 0.75 -7.55
C SER A 279 1.11 -0.75 -7.49
N CYS A 280 1.11 -1.32 -6.28
CA CYS A 280 1.21 -2.77 -6.06
C CYS A 280 0.06 -3.57 -6.71
N ILE A 281 -1.04 -2.92 -7.07
CA ILE A 281 -2.19 -3.49 -7.77
C ILE A 281 -2.40 -2.87 -9.16
N SER A 282 -1.38 -2.20 -9.72
CA SER A 282 -1.45 -1.73 -11.11
C SER A 282 -1.73 -2.90 -12.05
N THR A 283 -2.63 -2.70 -13.01
CA THR A 283 -2.95 -3.72 -14.02
C THR A 283 -1.72 -3.92 -14.90
N GLN A 284 -0.93 -4.96 -14.61
CA GLN A 284 0.32 -5.20 -15.31
C GLN A 284 0.20 -6.29 -16.38
N ARG A 285 -0.53 -7.39 -16.11
CA ARG A 285 -0.72 -8.48 -17.06
C ARG A 285 -2.17 -8.51 -17.54
N ILE A 286 -2.41 -8.22 -18.80
CA ILE A 286 -3.74 -8.26 -19.42
C ILE A 286 -3.84 -9.58 -20.19
N LEU A 287 -4.71 -10.47 -19.74
CA LEU A 287 -4.96 -11.79 -20.31
C LEU A 287 -6.30 -11.76 -21.04
N LEU A 288 -6.30 -11.95 -22.34
CA LEU A 288 -7.47 -11.80 -23.21
C LEU A 288 -7.86 -13.14 -23.84
N HIS A 289 -9.16 -13.46 -23.80
CA HIS A 289 -9.66 -14.55 -24.64
C HIS A 289 -9.44 -14.20 -26.12
N GLU A 290 -8.96 -15.18 -26.92
CA GLU A 290 -8.60 -14.96 -28.34
C GLU A 290 -9.72 -14.32 -29.16
N ALA A 291 -10.99 -14.65 -28.84
CA ALA A 291 -12.15 -14.18 -29.59
C ALA A 291 -12.39 -12.66 -29.48
N ILE A 292 -11.85 -11.98 -28.45
CA ILE A 292 -12.08 -10.54 -28.21
C ILE A 292 -10.78 -9.74 -28.18
N ALA A 293 -9.64 -10.40 -28.34
CA ALA A 293 -8.34 -9.80 -28.12
C ALA A 293 -8.05 -8.64 -29.09
N ASP A 294 -8.34 -8.82 -30.37
CA ASP A 294 -8.03 -7.80 -31.39
C ASP A 294 -8.85 -6.51 -31.17
N GLU A 295 -10.15 -6.64 -30.88
CA GLU A 295 -11.01 -5.50 -30.61
C GLU A 295 -10.64 -4.80 -29.30
N PHE A 296 -10.31 -5.56 -28.25
CA PHE A 296 -9.84 -5.03 -26.98
C PHE A 296 -8.56 -4.20 -27.16
N ILE A 297 -7.55 -4.81 -27.84
CA ILE A 297 -6.25 -4.17 -28.08
C ILE A 297 -6.42 -2.90 -28.91
N ALA A 298 -7.22 -2.95 -29.98
CA ALA A 298 -7.48 -1.79 -30.81
C ALA A 298 -8.12 -0.64 -30.01
N ARG A 299 -9.07 -0.95 -29.11
CA ARG A 299 -9.69 0.03 -28.22
C ARG A 299 -8.69 0.58 -27.20
N LEU A 300 -7.91 -0.30 -26.55
CA LEU A 300 -6.94 0.12 -25.55
C LEU A 300 -5.86 1.03 -26.16
N VAL A 301 -5.29 0.66 -27.31
CA VAL A 301 -4.30 1.48 -28.03
C VAL A 301 -4.90 2.80 -28.47
N GLY A 302 -6.12 2.80 -29.01
CA GLY A 302 -6.82 4.02 -29.43
C GLY A 302 -7.13 4.99 -28.26
N ASN A 303 -7.28 4.45 -27.06
CA ASN A 303 -7.54 5.26 -25.86
C ASN A 303 -6.27 5.86 -25.24
N LEU A 304 -5.07 5.33 -25.53
CA LEU A 304 -3.81 5.85 -24.95
C LEU A 304 -3.57 7.32 -25.28
N ASP A 305 -3.93 7.77 -26.50
CA ASP A 305 -3.79 9.15 -26.94
C ASP A 305 -4.62 10.15 -26.09
N SER A 306 -5.59 9.64 -25.34
CA SER A 306 -6.38 10.47 -24.41
C SER A 306 -5.68 10.76 -23.08
N LEU A 307 -4.61 10.04 -22.76
CA LEU A 307 -3.86 10.20 -21.52
C LEU A 307 -2.86 11.37 -21.66
N VAL A 308 -3.00 12.36 -20.81
CA VAL A 308 -2.08 13.50 -20.74
C VAL A 308 -0.89 13.11 -19.84
N VAL A 309 0.30 13.07 -20.43
CA VAL A 309 1.56 12.79 -19.72
C VAL A 309 2.31 14.09 -19.49
N GLY A 310 2.79 14.34 -18.26
CA GLY A 310 3.55 15.58 -17.99
C GLY A 310 3.57 16.01 -16.52
N ASP A 311 3.57 17.32 -16.29
CA ASP A 311 3.68 17.95 -14.98
C ASP A 311 2.60 17.46 -14.02
N PRO A 312 2.96 16.82 -12.88
CA PRO A 312 2.01 16.31 -11.92
C PRO A 312 1.15 17.39 -11.24
N LEU A 313 1.58 18.65 -11.24
CA LEU A 313 0.82 19.76 -10.68
C LEU A 313 -0.23 20.31 -11.66
N SER A 314 -0.17 19.95 -12.95
CA SER A 314 -1.21 20.32 -13.91
C SER A 314 -2.49 19.50 -13.64
N PRO A 315 -3.67 20.16 -13.59
CA PRO A 315 -4.94 19.45 -13.38
C PRO A 315 -5.31 18.54 -14.57
N GLU A 316 -4.70 18.72 -15.74
CA GLU A 316 -4.96 17.91 -16.93
C GLU A 316 -4.14 16.60 -16.93
N THR A 317 -3.04 16.52 -16.18
CA THR A 317 -2.13 15.38 -16.22
C THR A 317 -2.78 14.11 -15.66
N ASP A 318 -2.69 13.00 -16.42
CA ASP A 318 -3.11 11.65 -16.05
C ASP A 318 -1.93 10.81 -15.57
N VAL A 319 -0.77 10.94 -16.22
CA VAL A 319 0.44 10.16 -15.97
C VAL A 319 1.60 11.11 -15.69
N GLY A 320 2.15 11.04 -14.50
CA GLY A 320 3.33 11.81 -14.08
C GLY A 320 4.63 11.06 -14.31
N PRO A 321 5.75 11.56 -13.76
CA PRO A 321 7.05 10.89 -13.82
C PRO A 321 7.08 9.66 -12.90
N LEU A 322 8.07 8.79 -13.12
CA LEU A 322 8.51 7.81 -12.13
C LEU A 322 9.22 8.53 -10.98
N ILE A 323 9.30 7.86 -9.82
CA ILE A 323 9.81 8.47 -8.57
C ILE A 323 11.25 8.98 -8.66
N SER A 324 12.04 8.47 -9.59
CA SER A 324 13.42 8.91 -9.83
C SER A 324 13.89 8.60 -11.23
N PRO A 325 14.91 9.33 -11.75
CA PRO A 325 15.52 9.01 -13.03
C PRO A 325 16.04 7.57 -13.12
N ALA A 326 16.60 7.03 -12.04
CA ALA A 326 17.08 5.65 -11.99
C ALA A 326 15.96 4.61 -12.23
N GLU A 327 14.75 4.87 -11.72
CA GLU A 327 13.58 4.01 -11.98
C GLU A 327 13.10 4.14 -13.43
N THR A 328 13.21 5.34 -14.02
CA THR A 328 12.90 5.55 -15.45
C THR A 328 13.85 4.74 -16.33
N GLU A 329 15.17 4.82 -16.08
CA GLU A 329 16.18 4.04 -16.80
C GLU A 329 15.97 2.54 -16.62
N ARG A 330 15.62 2.08 -15.42
CA ARG A 330 15.33 0.68 -15.14
C ARG A 330 14.15 0.15 -15.96
N VAL A 331 13.03 0.89 -15.97
CA VAL A 331 11.81 0.48 -16.68
C VAL A 331 12.04 0.52 -18.19
N GLU A 332 12.67 1.57 -18.71
CA GLU A 332 13.06 1.67 -20.12
C GLU A 332 13.96 0.47 -20.53
N GLY A 333 14.95 0.13 -19.72
CA GLY A 333 15.80 -1.04 -19.96
C GLY A 333 15.03 -2.35 -19.99
N TRP A 334 13.99 -2.51 -19.17
CA TRP A 334 13.14 -3.71 -19.18
C TRP A 334 12.25 -3.77 -20.43
N ILE A 335 11.75 -2.65 -20.94
CA ILE A 335 11.01 -2.59 -22.21
C ILE A 335 11.91 -3.02 -23.36
N GLN A 336 13.14 -2.49 -23.42
CA GLN A 336 14.13 -2.84 -24.46
C GLN A 336 14.53 -4.32 -24.39
N GLU A 337 14.73 -4.86 -23.17
CA GLU A 337 15.01 -6.28 -22.95
C GLU A 337 13.84 -7.16 -23.43
N ALA A 338 12.59 -6.79 -23.11
CA ALA A 338 11.40 -7.53 -23.55
C ALA A 338 11.26 -7.55 -25.07
N ALA A 339 11.49 -6.42 -25.73
CA ALA A 339 11.49 -6.34 -27.19
C ALA A 339 12.59 -7.22 -27.83
N ALA A 340 13.80 -7.21 -27.25
CA ALA A 340 14.91 -8.06 -27.71
C ALA A 340 14.65 -9.57 -27.52
N GLN A 341 13.79 -9.94 -26.57
CA GLN A 341 13.35 -11.31 -26.28
C GLN A 341 12.12 -11.76 -27.09
N GLY A 342 11.64 -10.93 -28.02
CA GLY A 342 10.55 -11.25 -28.94
C GLY A 342 9.19 -10.68 -28.60
N GLY A 343 9.06 -9.93 -27.50
CA GLY A 343 7.86 -9.15 -27.19
C GLY A 343 7.66 -8.01 -28.20
N THR A 344 6.41 -7.74 -28.53
CA THR A 344 6.07 -6.67 -29.48
C THR A 344 5.59 -5.43 -28.74
N VAL A 345 6.38 -4.35 -28.77
CA VAL A 345 5.92 -3.04 -28.26
C VAL A 345 4.93 -2.47 -29.26
N ILE A 346 3.65 -2.44 -28.90
CA ILE A 346 2.56 -1.99 -29.77
C ILE A 346 2.16 -0.51 -29.53
N ALA A 347 2.61 0.08 -28.40
CA ALA A 347 2.44 1.50 -28.09
C ALA A 347 3.47 1.93 -27.04
N GLY A 348 3.88 3.19 -27.05
CA GLY A 348 4.83 3.77 -26.09
C GLY A 348 6.26 3.25 -26.26
N GLY A 349 6.96 3.13 -25.14
CA GLY A 349 8.35 2.65 -25.09
C GLY A 349 9.40 3.76 -25.20
N GLU A 350 8.99 5.01 -25.30
CA GLU A 350 9.87 6.17 -25.41
C GLU A 350 9.67 7.16 -24.24
N LEU A 351 10.70 7.97 -24.02
CA LEU A 351 10.62 9.13 -23.14
C LEU A 351 9.87 10.26 -23.82
N VAL A 352 8.99 10.93 -23.08
CA VAL A 352 8.19 12.07 -23.51
C VAL A 352 8.39 13.25 -22.56
N ASP A 353 7.79 14.41 -22.87
CA ASP A 353 7.86 15.61 -22.03
C ASP A 353 9.32 16.02 -21.71
N ASP A 354 10.11 16.24 -22.76
CA ASP A 354 11.54 16.56 -22.68
C ASP A 354 12.37 15.52 -21.89
N GLY A 355 11.95 14.25 -21.91
CA GLY A 355 12.63 13.14 -21.24
C GLY A 355 12.31 12.97 -19.76
N ARG A 356 11.32 13.70 -19.23
CA ARG A 356 10.93 13.65 -17.81
C ARG A 356 10.00 12.49 -17.48
N CYS A 357 9.22 12.05 -18.44
CA CYS A 357 8.22 10.99 -18.27
C CYS A 357 8.45 9.85 -19.26
N LEU A 358 8.03 8.66 -18.85
CA LEU A 358 7.95 7.50 -19.75
C LEU A 358 6.53 7.38 -20.28
N ALA A 359 6.37 7.23 -21.59
CA ALA A 359 5.07 7.06 -22.22
C ALA A 359 4.37 5.78 -21.72
N PRO A 360 3.03 5.78 -21.55
CA PRO A 360 2.24 4.57 -21.35
C PRO A 360 2.58 3.53 -22.41
N THR A 361 3.00 2.34 -21.97
CA THR A 361 3.61 1.33 -22.85
C THR A 361 2.82 0.03 -22.82
N LEU A 362 2.54 -0.52 -23.99
CA LEU A 362 1.90 -1.81 -24.16
C LEU A 362 2.84 -2.78 -24.89
N ILE A 363 3.02 -3.98 -24.33
CA ILE A 363 3.85 -5.05 -24.90
C ILE A 363 2.97 -6.26 -25.11
N GLU A 364 2.77 -6.65 -26.38
CA GLU A 364 2.03 -7.88 -26.76
C GLU A 364 2.99 -9.05 -26.93
N HIS A 365 2.53 -10.26 -26.57
CA HIS A 365 3.26 -11.52 -26.64
C HIS A 365 4.64 -11.46 -25.95
N PRO A 366 4.71 -11.01 -24.66
CA PRO A 366 5.98 -11.00 -23.96
C PRO A 366 6.50 -12.43 -23.79
N ASN A 367 7.82 -12.60 -23.80
CA ASN A 367 8.40 -13.84 -23.33
C ASN A 367 8.06 -13.99 -21.82
N HIS A 368 7.48 -15.12 -21.42
CA HIS A 368 7.06 -15.37 -20.04
C HIS A 368 8.23 -15.45 -19.05
N ASP A 369 9.46 -15.64 -19.52
CA ASP A 369 10.68 -15.55 -18.69
C ASP A 369 11.22 -14.11 -18.59
N SER A 370 10.63 -13.16 -19.31
CA SER A 370 11.06 -11.76 -19.28
C SER A 370 10.66 -11.06 -17.97
N LYS A 371 11.45 -10.06 -17.58
CA LYS A 371 11.18 -9.29 -16.35
C LYS A 371 9.82 -8.58 -16.39
N VAL A 372 9.39 -8.09 -17.54
CA VAL A 372 8.09 -7.42 -17.70
C VAL A 372 6.90 -8.35 -17.47
N TRP A 373 7.10 -9.67 -17.52
CA TRP A 373 6.07 -10.66 -17.24
C TRP A 373 6.17 -11.24 -15.84
N CYS A 374 7.36 -11.69 -15.43
CA CYS A 374 7.54 -12.44 -14.18
C CYS A 374 7.87 -11.57 -12.95
N GLU A 375 8.29 -10.29 -13.12
CA GLU A 375 8.58 -9.38 -12.03
C GLU A 375 7.53 -8.26 -11.91
N GLU A 376 7.55 -7.51 -10.82
CA GLU A 376 6.79 -6.27 -10.66
C GLU A 376 7.49 -5.14 -11.42
N ILE A 377 6.84 -4.59 -12.46
CA ILE A 377 7.44 -3.51 -13.27
C ILE A 377 7.51 -2.20 -12.49
N PHE A 378 6.45 -1.86 -11.78
CA PHE A 378 6.30 -0.59 -11.03
C PHE A 378 6.60 0.62 -11.92
N GLY A 379 6.00 0.61 -13.11
CA GLY A 379 6.18 1.59 -14.17
C GLY A 379 4.95 1.61 -15.10
N PRO A 380 4.84 2.59 -16.03
CA PRO A 380 3.67 2.74 -16.90
C PRO A 380 3.71 1.74 -18.06
N VAL A 381 3.77 0.45 -17.73
CA VAL A 381 3.88 -0.64 -18.72
C VAL A 381 2.89 -1.73 -18.38
N ALA A 382 2.10 -2.15 -19.36
CA ALA A 382 1.27 -3.35 -19.26
C ALA A 382 1.62 -4.33 -20.39
N THR A 383 1.56 -5.63 -20.05
CA THR A 383 1.79 -6.73 -20.98
C THR A 383 0.46 -7.36 -21.36
N ILE A 384 0.34 -7.80 -22.61
CA ILE A 384 -0.87 -8.41 -23.13
C ILE A 384 -0.53 -9.81 -23.69
N ASP A 385 -1.28 -10.83 -23.27
CA ASP A 385 -1.21 -12.14 -23.86
C ASP A 385 -2.61 -12.75 -24.00
N ARG A 386 -2.72 -13.83 -24.79
CA ARG A 386 -3.98 -14.41 -25.21
C ARG A 386 -4.16 -15.82 -24.68
N PHE A 387 -5.40 -16.22 -24.45
CA PHE A 387 -5.74 -17.56 -24.05
C PHE A 387 -6.94 -18.11 -24.86
N PRO A 388 -6.98 -19.43 -25.15
CA PRO A 388 -8.03 -20.04 -25.96
C PRO A 388 -9.29 -20.41 -25.17
N ASP A 389 -9.21 -20.58 -23.85
CA ASP A 389 -10.30 -20.96 -22.96
C ASP A 389 -10.08 -20.40 -21.54
N PHE A 390 -11.16 -20.27 -20.79
CA PHE A 390 -11.15 -19.63 -19.46
C PHE A 390 -10.23 -20.32 -18.45
N GLU A 391 -10.14 -21.65 -18.49
CA GLU A 391 -9.27 -22.46 -17.63
C GLU A 391 -7.80 -22.12 -17.87
N THR A 392 -7.41 -22.00 -19.12
CA THR A 392 -6.05 -21.57 -19.51
C THR A 392 -5.77 -20.15 -19.02
N GLY A 393 -6.74 -19.22 -19.14
CA GLY A 393 -6.62 -17.87 -18.63
C GLY A 393 -6.40 -17.81 -17.11
N LEU A 394 -7.12 -18.64 -16.35
CA LEU A 394 -6.92 -18.76 -14.88
C LEU A 394 -5.55 -19.37 -14.55
N ALA A 395 -5.10 -20.37 -15.30
CA ALA A 395 -3.79 -20.99 -15.11
C ALA A 395 -2.66 -19.99 -15.39
N MET A 396 -2.73 -19.23 -16.48
CA MET A 396 -1.76 -18.17 -16.81
C MET A 396 -1.71 -17.08 -15.72
N ALA A 397 -2.85 -16.71 -15.16
CA ALA A 397 -2.90 -15.75 -14.07
C ALA A 397 -2.19 -16.27 -12.82
N ASN A 398 -2.38 -17.55 -12.47
CA ASN A 398 -1.77 -18.20 -11.32
C ASN A 398 -0.27 -18.50 -11.49
N ASP A 399 0.22 -18.54 -12.74
CA ASP A 399 1.65 -18.74 -13.03
C ASP A 399 2.45 -17.47 -12.70
N SER A 400 2.56 -17.23 -11.41
CA SER A 400 3.27 -16.11 -10.82
C SER A 400 3.65 -16.42 -9.38
N LYS A 401 4.80 -15.89 -8.94
CA LYS A 401 5.20 -15.89 -7.54
C LYS A 401 4.37 -14.93 -6.67
N PHE A 402 3.66 -14.01 -7.31
CA PHE A 402 2.82 -13.01 -6.66
C PHE A 402 1.36 -13.46 -6.51
N GLY A 403 0.63 -12.80 -5.62
CA GLY A 403 -0.78 -13.08 -5.39
C GLY A 403 -1.49 -11.99 -4.58
N LEU A 404 -1.46 -10.72 -5.05
CA LEU A 404 -2.10 -9.61 -4.33
C LEU A 404 -3.56 -9.44 -4.75
N GLN A 405 -3.83 -8.97 -5.96
CA GLN A 405 -5.18 -8.85 -6.52
C GLN A 405 -5.23 -9.30 -7.99
N ALA A 406 -6.38 -9.83 -8.40
CA ALA A 406 -6.71 -10.18 -9.78
C ALA A 406 -8.08 -9.64 -10.16
N GLY A 407 -8.23 -9.13 -11.39
CA GLY A 407 -9.49 -8.72 -11.99
C GLY A 407 -9.96 -9.75 -13.01
N VAL A 408 -11.27 -9.99 -13.06
CA VAL A 408 -11.88 -10.96 -13.99
C VAL A 408 -13.15 -10.40 -14.59
N PHE A 409 -13.25 -10.31 -15.88
CA PHE A 409 -14.47 -9.93 -16.58
C PHE A 409 -15.14 -11.14 -17.22
N THR A 410 -16.34 -11.46 -16.77
CA THR A 410 -17.22 -12.52 -17.28
C THR A 410 -18.68 -12.22 -16.93
N ARG A 411 -19.61 -12.59 -17.79
CA ARG A 411 -21.07 -12.51 -17.49
C ARG A 411 -21.62 -13.83 -16.94
N ASP A 412 -20.82 -14.90 -16.98
CA ASP A 412 -21.20 -16.21 -16.44
C ASP A 412 -20.85 -16.27 -14.93
N ILE A 413 -21.86 -16.46 -14.09
CA ILE A 413 -21.68 -16.56 -12.64
C ILE A 413 -20.86 -17.79 -12.24
N GLY A 414 -20.93 -18.88 -13.02
CA GLY A 414 -20.14 -20.09 -12.82
C GLY A 414 -18.66 -19.82 -13.02
N ASN A 415 -18.29 -19.07 -14.06
CA ASN A 415 -16.91 -18.61 -14.30
C ASN A 415 -16.45 -17.68 -13.18
N GLY A 416 -17.28 -16.75 -12.74
CA GLY A 416 -16.98 -15.87 -11.61
C GLY A 416 -16.68 -16.64 -10.32
N LEU A 417 -17.53 -17.62 -9.97
CA LEU A 417 -17.32 -18.49 -8.80
C LEU A 417 -16.09 -19.40 -8.98
N LYS A 418 -15.84 -19.90 -10.19
CA LYS A 418 -14.65 -20.69 -10.50
C LYS A 418 -13.39 -19.85 -10.30
N ALA A 419 -13.35 -18.63 -10.84
CA ALA A 419 -12.24 -17.71 -10.64
C ALA A 419 -11.98 -17.44 -9.15
N ALA A 420 -13.03 -17.13 -8.38
CA ALA A 420 -12.92 -16.87 -6.95
C ALA A 420 -12.35 -18.06 -6.15
N ASN A 421 -12.59 -19.30 -6.60
CA ASN A 421 -12.08 -20.51 -5.94
C ASN A 421 -10.73 -21.00 -6.46
N THR A 422 -10.33 -20.60 -7.68
CA THR A 422 -9.15 -21.12 -8.36
C THR A 422 -7.97 -20.15 -8.29
N LEU A 423 -8.23 -18.84 -8.33
CA LEU A 423 -7.17 -17.83 -8.35
C LEU A 423 -6.50 -17.71 -6.98
N GLU A 424 -5.18 -17.82 -6.98
CA GLU A 424 -4.31 -17.76 -5.81
C GLU A 424 -3.89 -16.32 -5.48
N PHE A 425 -4.91 -15.47 -5.23
CA PHE A 425 -4.75 -14.06 -4.92
C PHE A 425 -5.47 -13.70 -3.62
N GLY A 426 -4.97 -12.68 -2.93
CA GLY A 426 -5.62 -12.17 -1.72
C GLY A 426 -6.96 -11.47 -2.01
N GLY A 427 -7.10 -10.89 -3.20
CA GLY A 427 -8.35 -10.32 -3.72
C GLY A 427 -8.64 -10.81 -5.14
N VAL A 428 -9.89 -11.24 -5.39
CA VAL A 428 -10.41 -11.59 -6.72
C VAL A 428 -11.63 -10.72 -7.00
N LEU A 429 -11.54 -9.89 -8.02
CA LEU A 429 -12.54 -8.88 -8.35
C LEU A 429 -13.28 -9.30 -9.62
N ILE A 430 -14.58 -9.55 -9.51
CA ILE A 430 -15.40 -9.95 -10.66
C ILE A 430 -16.04 -8.71 -11.29
N ASN A 431 -15.86 -8.56 -12.60
CA ASN A 431 -16.27 -7.41 -13.42
C ASN A 431 -15.65 -6.09 -12.95
N GLU A 432 -14.41 -6.21 -12.42
CA GLU A 432 -13.61 -5.07 -11.99
C GLU A 432 -12.12 -5.32 -12.28
N ILE A 433 -11.35 -4.25 -12.37
CA ILE A 433 -9.90 -4.30 -12.58
C ILE A 433 -9.15 -4.56 -11.27
N PRO A 434 -7.94 -5.14 -11.32
CA PRO A 434 -7.19 -5.41 -10.10
C PRO A 434 -6.77 -4.15 -9.34
N THR A 435 -6.76 -2.98 -9.97
CA THR A 435 -6.36 -1.70 -9.35
C THR A 435 -7.43 -1.14 -8.40
N PHE A 436 -8.65 -1.68 -8.40
CA PHE A 436 -9.71 -1.21 -7.51
C PHE A 436 -9.43 -1.58 -6.04
N ARG A 437 -9.54 -0.57 -5.15
CA ARG A 437 -9.46 -0.76 -3.71
C ARG A 437 -10.37 0.24 -2.98
N ALA A 438 -11.22 -0.27 -2.11
CA ALA A 438 -11.92 0.48 -1.07
C ALA A 438 -11.19 0.32 0.27
N ASP A 439 -11.09 1.39 1.07
CA ASP A 439 -10.20 1.40 2.25
C ASP A 439 -10.71 0.50 3.41
N GLN A 440 -11.99 0.16 3.44
CA GLN A 440 -12.59 -0.76 4.42
C GLN A 440 -12.47 -2.26 4.06
N GLN A 441 -12.15 -2.58 2.79
CA GLN A 441 -12.08 -4.00 2.37
C GLN A 441 -10.87 -4.72 2.95
N PRO A 442 -10.91 -6.07 3.11
CA PRO A 442 -9.71 -6.84 3.36
C PRO A 442 -8.77 -6.73 2.16
N TYR A 443 -7.56 -6.27 2.39
CA TYR A 443 -6.56 -6.08 1.36
C TYR A 443 -5.25 -6.70 1.82
N GLY A 444 -4.62 -7.52 0.98
CA GLY A 444 -3.34 -8.14 1.28
C GLY A 444 -3.08 -9.36 0.44
N GLY A 445 -1.80 -9.68 0.29
CA GLY A 445 -1.34 -10.73 -0.60
C GLY A 445 -1.28 -12.13 0.02
N VAL A 446 -1.10 -13.10 -0.87
CA VAL A 446 -0.61 -14.45 -0.62
C VAL A 446 0.69 -14.65 -1.41
N LYS A 447 1.31 -15.82 -1.33
CA LYS A 447 2.61 -16.10 -1.96
C LYS A 447 3.65 -15.03 -1.55
N ASP A 448 4.42 -14.50 -2.51
CA ASP A 448 5.43 -13.47 -2.23
C ASP A 448 4.84 -12.08 -1.97
N SER A 449 3.55 -11.86 -2.25
CA SER A 449 2.90 -10.55 -2.09
C SER A 449 2.57 -10.17 -0.64
N GLY A 450 2.78 -11.05 0.33
CA GLY A 450 2.63 -10.70 1.74
C GLY A 450 1.97 -11.78 2.60
N ASN A 451 1.67 -11.41 3.85
CA ASN A 451 1.19 -12.36 4.86
C ASN A 451 0.13 -11.78 5.82
N THR A 452 -0.43 -10.64 5.50
CA THR A 452 -1.39 -9.93 6.36
C THR A 452 -2.62 -9.47 5.60
N ARG A 453 -3.54 -8.83 6.29
CA ARG A 453 -4.66 -8.10 5.68
C ARG A 453 -4.72 -6.69 6.25
N GLU A 454 -4.58 -5.70 5.37
CA GLU A 454 -4.92 -4.30 5.64
C GLU A 454 -6.44 -4.08 5.51
N GLY A 455 -6.86 -2.85 5.75
CA GLY A 455 -8.24 -2.48 5.97
C GLY A 455 -8.48 -2.41 7.48
N PRO A 456 -9.01 -1.30 8.01
CA PRO A 456 -9.01 -1.03 9.46
C PRO A 456 -9.58 -2.15 10.31
N ALA A 457 -10.68 -2.80 9.90
CA ALA A 457 -11.31 -3.90 10.61
C ALA A 457 -10.42 -5.15 10.76
N TYR A 458 -9.54 -5.36 9.79
CA TYR A 458 -8.62 -6.50 9.77
C TYR A 458 -7.29 -6.15 10.42
N ALA A 459 -6.76 -4.97 10.11
CA ALA A 459 -5.48 -4.52 10.65
C ALA A 459 -5.49 -4.34 12.17
N VAL A 460 -6.61 -3.92 12.79
CA VAL A 460 -6.70 -3.86 14.28
C VAL A 460 -6.55 -5.24 14.91
N LEU A 461 -7.03 -6.30 14.27
CA LEU A 461 -6.87 -7.67 14.76
C LEU A 461 -5.42 -8.15 14.61
N GLU A 462 -4.78 -7.82 13.48
CA GLU A 462 -3.37 -8.13 13.21
C GLU A 462 -2.41 -7.39 14.15
N LEU A 463 -2.85 -6.25 14.73
CA LEU A 463 -2.08 -5.42 15.65
C LEU A 463 -2.47 -5.62 17.12
N THR A 464 -3.17 -6.72 17.44
CA THR A 464 -3.49 -7.17 18.80
C THR A 464 -3.23 -8.65 18.96
N GLU A 465 -2.91 -9.07 20.19
CA GLU A 465 -2.88 -10.46 20.60
C GLU A 465 -4.21 -10.85 21.23
N GLU A 466 -4.65 -12.08 21.00
CA GLU A 466 -5.80 -12.65 21.69
C GLU A 466 -5.36 -13.31 23.00
N ARG A 467 -5.97 -12.90 24.12
CA ARG A 467 -5.71 -13.46 25.45
C ARG A 467 -6.97 -14.05 26.02
N MET A 468 -6.94 -15.36 26.30
CA MET A 468 -8.04 -16.04 26.98
C MET A 468 -7.98 -15.76 28.49
N VAL A 469 -9.13 -15.45 29.07
CA VAL A 469 -9.34 -15.33 30.53
C VAL A 469 -10.46 -16.28 30.92
N SER A 470 -10.19 -17.15 31.92
CA SER A 470 -11.16 -18.10 32.43
C SER A 470 -11.36 -17.93 33.93
N PHE A 471 -12.62 -17.92 34.35
CA PHE A 471 -13.02 -17.87 35.74
C PHE A 471 -13.65 -19.21 36.13
N GLN A 472 -13.28 -19.75 37.29
CA GLN A 472 -14.02 -20.84 37.92
C GLN A 472 -15.25 -20.20 38.59
N ALA A 473 -16.42 -20.41 38.03
CA ALA A 473 -17.68 -20.05 38.69
C ALA A 473 -18.03 -21.16 39.66
N GLY A 474 -18.03 -20.90 40.92
CA GLY A 474 -18.18 -21.76 42.12
C GLY A 474 -18.80 -23.12 41.99
#